data_65380ac44f794b61c85deacefd6f435d
#
_entry.id   65380ac44f794b61c85deacefd6f435d
#
_cell.length_a   1.000
_cell.length_b   1.000
_cell.length_c   1.000
_cell.angle_alpha   90.00
_cell.angle_beta   90.00
_cell.angle_gamma   90.00
#
_symmetry.space_group_name_H-M   'P 1'
#
loop_
_entity.id
_entity.type
_entity.pdbx_description
1 polymer ?
#
loop_
_entity_poly.entity_id
_entity_poly.type
_entity_poly.pdbx_seq_one_letter_code
_entity_poly.pdbx_strand_id
1 'polypeptide(L)'
;MEAMAAYAVAHLDEIEEFEDVGCHYRPIRHQLGISAFGVTAWTAHAAGDPVINQHDEGDPTADQELFLVLRGHAVFELDGNVVDAPAGTLVFAPPRTKRAASAREGGTTIILVEGTPGKGYEPRGWELWAPLAPLYQAGDYAEVADRLTAVVAAAPQYPMLFFNLACCASLSGRTSAAIDHLQHAIELSEEFRATAKTDSDLDPIRNDPAFKQLVRD
;
A
#
# COMPACT_ATOMS: atom_id res chain seq x y z
N MET A 1 -20.41 -0.36 -29.95
CA MET A 1 -19.97 0.52 -28.86
C MET A 1 -21.01 0.37 -27.77
N GLU A 2 -20.75 -0.53 -26.81
CA GLU A 2 -21.62 -0.70 -25.65
C GLU A 2 -21.58 0.61 -24.84
N ALA A 3 -22.73 1.15 -24.52
CA ALA A 3 -22.82 2.33 -23.67
C ALA A 3 -22.26 1.94 -22.28
N MET A 4 -21.17 2.54 -21.86
CA MET A 4 -20.68 2.37 -20.49
C MET A 4 -21.80 2.76 -19.53
N ALA A 5 -22.07 1.90 -18.55
CA ALA A 5 -23.06 2.19 -17.52
C ALA A 5 -22.72 3.52 -16.83
N ALA A 6 -23.73 4.33 -16.54
CA ALA A 6 -23.57 5.63 -15.88
C ALA A 6 -23.22 5.49 -14.38
N TYR A 7 -23.12 4.26 -13.86
CA TYR A 7 -22.78 3.94 -12.46
C TYR A 7 -22.05 2.59 -12.40
N ALA A 8 -21.34 2.35 -11.28
CA ALA A 8 -20.74 1.06 -10.97
C ALA A 8 -21.34 0.51 -9.66
N VAL A 9 -21.44 -0.82 -9.59
CA VAL A 9 -21.89 -1.55 -8.39
C VAL A 9 -20.88 -2.66 -8.12
N ALA A 10 -20.44 -2.82 -6.87
CA ALA A 10 -19.62 -3.92 -6.43
C ALA A 10 -20.06 -4.38 -5.04
N HIS A 11 -19.95 -5.66 -4.76
CA HIS A 11 -20.09 -6.19 -3.41
C HIS A 11 -18.69 -6.23 -2.77
N LEU A 12 -18.56 -5.79 -1.52
CA LEU A 12 -17.27 -5.69 -0.86
C LEU A 12 -16.50 -7.01 -0.86
N ASP A 13 -17.19 -8.11 -0.57
CA ASP A 13 -16.56 -9.44 -0.49
C ASP A 13 -16.17 -10.02 -1.87
N GLU A 14 -16.57 -9.38 -2.98
CA GLU A 14 -16.19 -9.75 -4.36
C GLU A 14 -14.97 -8.94 -4.85
N ILE A 15 -14.56 -7.90 -4.13
CA ILE A 15 -13.34 -7.15 -4.43
C ILE A 15 -12.13 -7.97 -3.98
N GLU A 16 -11.15 -8.12 -4.86
CA GLU A 16 -9.91 -8.85 -4.56
C GLU A 16 -9.21 -8.26 -3.32
N GLU A 17 -8.75 -9.14 -2.43
CA GLU A 17 -8.05 -8.78 -1.21
C GLU A 17 -6.54 -8.87 -1.43
N PHE A 18 -5.83 -7.88 -0.92
CA PHE A 18 -4.38 -7.79 -0.92
C PHE A 18 -3.86 -7.69 0.51
N GLU A 19 -2.56 -7.90 0.69
CA GLU A 19 -1.87 -7.72 1.97
C GLU A 19 -0.81 -6.62 1.83
N ASP A 20 -0.75 -5.75 2.83
CA ASP A 20 0.34 -4.78 3.02
C ASP A 20 0.74 -4.75 4.49
N VAL A 21 2.01 -5.10 4.79
CA VAL A 21 2.61 -5.11 6.13
C VAL A 21 1.73 -5.80 7.18
N GLY A 22 1.16 -6.97 6.84
CA GLY A 22 0.32 -7.78 7.72
C GLY A 22 -1.12 -7.30 7.88
N CYS A 23 -1.54 -6.23 7.20
CA CYS A 23 -2.93 -5.81 7.08
C CYS A 23 -3.51 -6.25 5.74
N HIS A 24 -4.72 -6.77 5.76
CA HIS A 24 -5.43 -7.18 4.54
C HIS A 24 -6.41 -6.09 4.10
N TYR A 25 -6.38 -5.75 2.80
CA TYR A 25 -7.20 -4.66 2.27
C TYR A 25 -7.84 -4.96 0.93
N ARG A 26 -8.95 -4.29 0.65
CA ARG A 26 -9.64 -4.28 -0.64
C ARG A 26 -9.67 -2.86 -1.22
N PRO A 27 -9.05 -2.61 -2.38
CA PRO A 27 -8.91 -1.27 -2.97
C PRO A 27 -10.22 -0.82 -3.64
N ILE A 28 -11.21 -0.41 -2.86
CA ILE A 28 -12.55 0.01 -3.35
C ILE A 28 -12.42 1.14 -4.37
N ARG A 29 -11.58 2.12 -4.09
CA ARG A 29 -11.32 3.26 -4.99
C ARG A 29 -10.91 2.80 -6.38
N HIS A 30 -9.95 1.88 -6.45
CA HIS A 30 -9.45 1.35 -7.72
C HIS A 30 -10.54 0.57 -8.47
N GLN A 31 -11.26 -0.31 -7.76
CA GLN A 31 -12.32 -1.14 -8.34
C GLN A 31 -13.45 -0.31 -8.94
N LEU A 32 -13.82 0.80 -8.32
CA LEU A 32 -14.94 1.65 -8.75
C LEU A 32 -14.51 2.87 -9.58
N GLY A 33 -13.19 3.09 -9.80
CA GLY A 33 -12.66 4.22 -10.56
C GLY A 33 -12.88 5.57 -9.88
N ILE A 34 -12.89 5.61 -8.55
CA ILE A 34 -13.06 6.85 -7.77
C ILE A 34 -11.77 7.66 -7.86
N SER A 35 -11.86 8.96 -8.16
CA SER A 35 -10.71 9.85 -8.30
C SER A 35 -10.71 11.02 -7.31
N ALA A 36 -11.81 11.25 -6.59
CA ALA A 36 -11.98 12.44 -5.75
C ALA A 36 -11.49 12.25 -4.30
N PHE A 37 -11.44 11.01 -3.82
CA PHE A 37 -11.02 10.63 -2.46
C PHE A 37 -10.51 9.21 -2.44
N GLY A 38 -9.68 8.87 -1.44
CA GLY A 38 -9.30 7.50 -1.12
C GLY A 38 -10.44 6.76 -0.44
N VAL A 39 -10.67 5.51 -0.79
CA VAL A 39 -11.56 4.62 -0.05
C VAL A 39 -11.08 3.18 -0.17
N THR A 40 -10.92 2.54 1.00
CA THR A 40 -10.36 1.20 1.14
C THR A 40 -11.09 0.46 2.26
N ALA A 41 -11.27 -0.84 2.14
CA ALA A 41 -11.69 -1.69 3.24
C ALA A 41 -10.50 -2.48 3.77
N TRP A 42 -10.32 -2.47 5.09
CA TRP A 42 -9.29 -3.22 5.81
C TRP A 42 -9.96 -4.30 6.65
N THR A 43 -9.48 -5.53 6.57
CA THR A 43 -10.10 -6.68 7.25
C THR A 43 -9.06 -7.47 8.03
N ALA A 44 -9.32 -7.75 9.30
CA ALA A 44 -8.53 -8.68 10.11
C ALA A 44 -9.10 -10.09 9.98
N HIS A 45 -8.23 -11.09 9.80
CA HIS A 45 -8.62 -12.49 9.66
C HIS A 45 -8.77 -13.19 11.01
N ALA A 46 -8.04 -12.75 12.05
CA ALA A 46 -8.13 -13.28 13.39
C ALA A 46 -8.21 -12.19 14.46
N ALA A 47 -8.59 -12.58 15.67
CA ALA A 47 -8.51 -11.70 16.84
C ALA A 47 -7.05 -11.37 17.15
N GLY A 48 -6.76 -10.09 17.38
CA GLY A 48 -5.43 -9.57 17.65
C GLY A 48 -4.68 -9.11 16.40
N ASP A 49 -5.14 -9.48 15.19
CA ASP A 49 -4.50 -9.00 13.96
C ASP A 49 -4.61 -7.48 13.85
N PRO A 50 -3.60 -6.82 13.26
CA PRO A 50 -3.70 -5.43 12.89
C PRO A 50 -4.77 -5.25 11.81
N VAL A 51 -5.59 -4.20 11.95
CA VAL A 51 -6.53 -3.75 10.90
C VAL A 51 -5.99 -2.48 10.27
N ILE A 52 -5.40 -1.60 11.08
CA ILE A 52 -4.70 -0.39 10.64
C ILE A 52 -3.32 -0.42 11.27
N ASN A 53 -2.28 -0.39 10.45
CA ASN A 53 -0.89 -0.28 10.90
C ASN A 53 -0.66 1.06 11.59
N GLN A 54 0.29 1.10 12.53
CA GLN A 54 0.62 2.34 13.22
C GLN A 54 1.27 3.33 12.26
N HIS A 55 0.64 4.48 12.08
CA HIS A 55 1.17 5.59 11.30
C HIS A 55 0.59 6.93 11.77
N ASP A 56 1.07 8.00 11.19
CA ASP A 56 0.43 9.32 11.18
C ASP A 56 0.41 9.86 9.74
N GLU A 57 -0.50 10.76 9.43
CA GLU A 57 -0.53 11.48 8.16
C GLU A 57 0.20 12.83 8.35
N GLY A 58 1.52 12.75 8.50
CA GLY A 58 2.40 13.90 8.52
C GLY A 58 2.71 14.45 7.12
N ASP A 59 3.61 15.44 7.03
CA ASP A 59 4.07 15.93 5.73
C ASP A 59 4.76 14.80 4.93
N PRO A 60 4.53 14.70 3.61
CA PRO A 60 3.81 15.66 2.74
C PRO A 60 2.32 15.38 2.56
N THR A 61 1.77 14.30 3.12
CA THR A 61 0.41 13.80 2.81
C THR A 61 -0.68 14.61 3.48
N ALA A 62 -0.60 14.79 4.79
CA ALA A 62 -1.53 15.60 5.59
C ALA A 62 -3.02 15.26 5.35
N ASP A 63 -3.35 13.96 5.16
CA ASP A 63 -4.71 13.51 4.95
C ASP A 63 -5.52 13.51 6.24
N GLN A 64 -6.80 13.81 6.07
CA GLN A 64 -7.83 13.51 7.05
C GLN A 64 -8.39 12.13 6.74
N GLU A 65 -8.58 11.32 7.78
CA GLU A 65 -9.09 9.97 7.66
C GLU A 65 -10.35 9.78 8.50
N LEU A 66 -11.35 9.20 7.86
CA LEU A 66 -12.57 8.75 8.51
C LEU A 66 -12.64 7.23 8.44
N PHE A 67 -12.60 6.58 9.59
CA PHE A 67 -12.77 5.15 9.74
C PHE A 67 -14.21 4.84 10.17
N LEU A 68 -14.84 3.87 9.50
CA LEU A 68 -16.10 3.27 9.90
C LEU A 68 -15.86 1.79 10.19
N VAL A 69 -16.06 1.35 11.42
CA VAL A 69 -16.12 -0.08 11.74
C VAL A 69 -17.39 -0.66 11.14
N LEU A 70 -17.26 -1.32 9.99
CA LEU A 70 -18.39 -1.87 9.23
C LEU A 70 -18.90 -3.17 9.85
N ARG A 71 -17.96 -4.04 10.28
CA ARG A 71 -18.26 -5.36 10.87
C ARG A 71 -17.30 -5.63 12.02
N GLY A 72 -17.72 -6.47 12.97
CA GLY A 72 -16.87 -6.91 14.06
C GLY A 72 -16.61 -5.84 15.11
N HIS A 73 -15.44 -5.91 15.73
CA HIS A 73 -15.07 -5.05 16.84
C HIS A 73 -13.59 -4.71 16.78
N ALA A 74 -13.27 -3.42 16.60
CA ALA A 74 -11.91 -2.90 16.58
C ALA A 74 -11.55 -2.24 17.92
N VAL A 75 -10.25 -2.14 18.17
CA VAL A 75 -9.65 -1.30 19.21
C VAL A 75 -8.68 -0.35 18.55
N PHE A 76 -8.97 0.93 18.59
CA PHE A 76 -8.05 1.97 18.12
C PHE A 76 -7.12 2.42 19.24
N GLU A 77 -5.89 2.76 18.85
CA GLU A 77 -4.96 3.55 19.65
C GLU A 77 -4.73 4.87 18.94
N LEU A 78 -5.12 5.98 19.57
CA LEU A 78 -5.04 7.34 19.02
C LEU A 78 -4.21 8.21 19.95
N ASP A 79 -2.98 8.58 19.55
CA ASP A 79 -2.02 9.32 20.40
C ASP A 79 -1.84 8.68 21.79
N GLY A 80 -1.83 7.33 21.84
CA GLY A 80 -1.70 6.56 23.08
C GLY A 80 -3.01 6.37 23.87
N ASN A 81 -4.14 6.92 23.39
CA ASN A 81 -5.44 6.69 24.00
C ASN A 81 -6.13 5.51 23.33
N VAL A 82 -6.64 4.58 24.14
CA VAL A 82 -7.35 3.40 23.66
C VAL A 82 -8.84 3.72 23.49
N VAL A 83 -9.38 3.43 22.32
CA VAL A 83 -10.78 3.62 21.96
C VAL A 83 -11.40 2.28 21.57
N ASP A 84 -12.41 1.85 22.32
CA ASP A 84 -13.20 0.66 22.03
C ASP A 84 -14.22 1.00 20.92
N ALA A 85 -14.20 0.22 19.83
CA ALA A 85 -14.92 0.56 18.60
C ALA A 85 -15.66 -0.65 18.01
N PRO A 86 -16.86 -0.98 18.51
CA PRO A 86 -17.73 -1.99 17.89
C PRO A 86 -18.25 -1.50 16.54
N ALA A 87 -18.84 -2.43 15.75
CA ALA A 87 -19.47 -2.12 14.47
C ALA A 87 -20.42 -0.91 14.57
N GLY A 88 -20.36 -0.01 13.58
CA GLY A 88 -21.08 1.26 13.56
C GLY A 88 -20.32 2.44 14.18
N THR A 89 -19.16 2.20 14.81
CA THR A 89 -18.32 3.29 15.34
C THR A 89 -17.64 4.04 14.22
N LEU A 90 -17.69 5.38 14.29
CA LEU A 90 -16.93 6.29 13.43
C LEU A 90 -15.76 6.86 14.22
N VAL A 91 -14.57 6.79 13.66
CA VAL A 91 -13.35 7.41 14.19
C VAL A 91 -12.82 8.38 13.16
N PHE A 92 -12.61 9.63 13.55
CA PHE A 92 -11.97 10.64 12.71
C PHE A 92 -10.58 10.95 13.23
N ALA A 93 -9.58 10.82 12.38
CA ALA A 93 -8.19 11.17 12.67
C ALA A 93 -7.75 12.34 11.76
N PRO A 94 -7.52 13.55 12.33
CA PRO A 94 -6.87 14.62 11.59
C PRO A 94 -5.39 14.28 11.32
N PRO A 95 -4.72 15.01 10.41
CA PRO A 95 -3.29 14.85 10.16
C PRO A 95 -2.46 14.91 11.45
N ARG A 96 -1.38 14.12 11.49
CA ARG A 96 -0.42 14.02 12.62
C ARG A 96 -0.97 13.35 13.89
N THR A 97 -2.22 12.92 13.92
CA THR A 97 -2.68 12.01 14.97
C THR A 97 -2.05 10.64 14.73
N LYS A 98 -1.26 10.13 15.65
CA LYS A 98 -0.81 8.74 15.63
C LYS A 98 -2.01 7.81 15.79
N ARG A 99 -2.18 6.87 14.84
CA ARG A 99 -3.27 5.91 14.88
C ARG A 99 -2.80 4.50 14.57
N ALA A 100 -3.42 3.54 15.21
CA ALA A 100 -3.37 2.12 14.92
C ALA A 100 -4.72 1.51 15.25
N ALA A 101 -5.05 0.35 14.68
CA ALA A 101 -6.21 -0.42 15.11
C ALA A 101 -5.92 -1.92 15.03
N SER A 102 -6.42 -2.66 16.01
CA SER A 102 -6.41 -4.12 16.04
C SER A 102 -7.81 -4.67 16.21
N ALA A 103 -8.03 -5.91 15.78
CA ALA A 103 -9.30 -6.60 15.86
C ALA A 103 -9.47 -7.30 17.20
N ARG A 104 -10.65 -7.23 17.82
CA ARG A 104 -11.03 -8.11 18.94
C ARG A 104 -11.52 -9.48 18.46
N GLU A 105 -11.95 -9.57 17.21
CA GLU A 105 -12.47 -10.81 16.62
C GLU A 105 -12.13 -10.88 15.13
N GLY A 106 -12.02 -12.09 14.59
CA GLY A 106 -11.80 -12.29 13.14
C GLY A 106 -12.99 -11.80 12.32
N GLY A 107 -12.71 -11.32 11.12
CA GLY A 107 -13.69 -10.70 10.24
C GLY A 107 -14.01 -9.23 10.56
N THR A 108 -13.32 -8.63 11.56
CA THR A 108 -13.42 -7.20 11.81
C THR A 108 -13.00 -6.42 10.56
N THR A 109 -13.92 -5.59 10.05
CA THR A 109 -13.71 -4.83 8.80
C THR A 109 -13.94 -3.34 9.05
N ILE A 110 -12.98 -2.53 8.64
CA ILE A 110 -13.02 -1.06 8.71
C ILE A 110 -13.04 -0.51 7.28
N ILE A 111 -13.93 0.42 6.99
CA ILE A 111 -13.88 1.27 5.82
C ILE A 111 -13.11 2.53 6.18
N LEU A 112 -12.04 2.80 5.43
CA LEU A 112 -11.30 4.05 5.47
C LEU A 112 -11.74 4.92 4.31
N VAL A 113 -12.04 6.20 4.60
CA VAL A 113 -12.18 7.27 3.60
C VAL A 113 -11.18 8.36 3.94
N GLU A 114 -10.39 8.76 2.96
CA GLU A 114 -9.28 9.70 3.18
C GLU A 114 -9.15 10.76 2.10
N GLY A 115 -8.50 11.85 2.45
CA GLY A 115 -8.14 12.91 1.50
C GLY A 115 -7.53 14.12 2.16
N THR A 116 -6.70 14.83 1.38
CA THR A 116 -6.05 16.07 1.82
C THR A 116 -7.02 17.26 1.66
N PRO A 117 -7.28 18.07 2.69
CA PRO A 117 -8.16 19.20 2.58
C PRO A 117 -7.74 20.18 1.47
N GLY A 118 -8.66 20.48 0.57
CA GLY A 118 -8.45 21.45 -0.51
C GLY A 118 -7.56 20.97 -1.65
N LYS A 119 -7.17 19.70 -1.69
CA LYS A 119 -6.40 19.08 -2.77
C LYS A 119 -7.20 17.96 -3.44
N GLY A 120 -6.85 17.64 -4.69
CA GLY A 120 -7.28 16.39 -5.30
C GLY A 120 -6.59 15.21 -4.61
N TYR A 121 -7.27 14.08 -4.58
CA TYR A 121 -6.69 12.86 -4.01
C TYR A 121 -5.58 12.33 -4.93
N GLU A 122 -4.43 12.02 -4.33
CA GLU A 122 -3.31 11.37 -4.99
C GLU A 122 -3.21 9.92 -4.48
N PRO A 123 -3.33 8.89 -5.36
CA PRO A 123 -3.23 7.49 -4.97
C PRO A 123 -1.91 7.20 -4.26
N ARG A 124 -1.96 6.40 -3.20
CA ARG A 124 -0.79 5.98 -2.44
C ARG A 124 0.04 4.95 -3.20
N GLY A 125 1.30 4.80 -2.83
CA GLY A 125 2.20 3.83 -3.47
C GLY A 125 1.64 2.40 -3.45
N TRP A 126 1.09 1.95 -2.32
CA TRP A 126 0.47 0.64 -2.18
C TRP A 126 -0.79 0.47 -3.05
N GLU A 127 -1.61 1.52 -3.23
CA GLU A 127 -2.75 1.49 -4.16
C GLU A 127 -2.31 1.38 -5.63
N LEU A 128 -1.22 2.04 -5.99
CA LEU A 128 -0.64 1.97 -7.32
C LEU A 128 -0.01 0.60 -7.61
N TRP A 129 0.47 -0.08 -6.56
CA TRP A 129 0.99 -1.44 -6.63
C TRP A 129 -0.11 -2.50 -6.74
N ALA A 130 -1.25 -2.33 -6.06
CA ALA A 130 -2.31 -3.33 -5.94
C ALA A 130 -2.71 -4.00 -7.28
N PRO A 131 -2.91 -3.28 -8.41
CA PRO A 131 -3.27 -3.91 -9.69
C PRO A 131 -2.18 -4.80 -10.28
N LEU A 132 -0.93 -4.69 -9.80
CA LEU A 132 0.22 -5.45 -10.28
C LEU A 132 0.53 -6.67 -9.41
N ALA A 133 0.02 -6.70 -8.18
CA ALA A 133 0.28 -7.76 -7.22
C ALA A 133 -0.12 -9.17 -7.74
N PRO A 134 -1.25 -9.39 -8.44
CA PRO A 134 -1.59 -10.70 -8.99
C PRO A 134 -0.58 -11.20 -10.04
N LEU A 135 -0.06 -10.31 -10.89
CA LEU A 135 0.97 -10.66 -11.87
C LEU A 135 2.29 -11.01 -11.19
N TYR A 136 2.66 -10.26 -10.14
CA TYR A 136 3.84 -10.55 -9.33
C TYR A 136 3.72 -11.93 -8.66
N GLN A 137 2.58 -12.25 -8.06
CA GLN A 137 2.31 -13.55 -7.45
C GLN A 137 2.32 -14.71 -8.48
N ALA A 138 1.92 -14.44 -9.73
CA ALA A 138 1.99 -15.40 -10.82
C ALA A 138 3.42 -15.60 -11.36
N GLY A 139 4.40 -14.78 -10.96
CA GLY A 139 5.77 -14.82 -11.45
C GLY A 139 5.99 -14.08 -12.76
N ASP A 140 5.03 -13.29 -13.21
CA ASP A 140 5.10 -12.52 -14.48
C ASP A 140 5.92 -11.22 -14.30
N TYR A 141 7.10 -11.34 -13.67
CA TYR A 141 7.93 -10.21 -13.25
C TYR A 141 8.32 -9.25 -14.39
N ALA A 142 8.51 -9.77 -15.59
CA ALA A 142 8.85 -8.93 -16.75
C ALA A 142 7.69 -8.00 -17.11
N GLU A 143 6.46 -8.50 -17.11
CA GLU A 143 5.24 -7.72 -17.38
C GLU A 143 5.00 -6.70 -16.25
N VAL A 144 5.20 -7.10 -14.99
CA VAL A 144 5.12 -6.18 -13.85
C VAL A 144 6.12 -5.04 -14.01
N ALA A 145 7.39 -5.34 -14.33
CA ALA A 145 8.41 -4.31 -14.52
C ALA A 145 8.06 -3.33 -15.64
N ASP A 146 7.52 -3.82 -16.75
CA ASP A 146 7.11 -2.98 -17.88
C ASP A 146 5.96 -2.03 -17.50
N ARG A 147 4.92 -2.54 -16.81
CA ARG A 147 3.80 -1.72 -16.34
C ARG A 147 4.21 -0.74 -15.23
N LEU A 148 4.98 -1.22 -14.26
CA LEU A 148 5.42 -0.41 -13.12
C LEU A 148 6.34 0.75 -13.56
N THR A 149 7.09 0.59 -14.65
CA THR A 149 7.88 1.67 -15.24
C THR A 149 7.02 2.89 -15.57
N ALA A 150 5.82 2.69 -16.13
CA ALA A 150 4.91 3.79 -16.42
C ALA A 150 4.32 4.40 -15.13
N VAL A 151 4.08 3.58 -14.11
CA VAL A 151 3.56 4.02 -12.81
C VAL A 151 4.58 4.91 -12.10
N VAL A 152 5.85 4.51 -12.00
CA VAL A 152 6.89 5.31 -11.34
C VAL A 152 7.20 6.61 -12.10
N ALA A 153 7.03 6.62 -13.41
CA ALA A 153 7.16 7.84 -14.20
C ALA A 153 6.05 8.87 -13.89
N ALA A 154 4.85 8.40 -13.55
CA ALA A 154 3.72 9.24 -13.17
C ALA A 154 3.71 9.62 -11.68
N ALA A 155 4.30 8.79 -10.82
CA ALA A 155 4.31 8.93 -9.36
C ALA A 155 5.72 8.72 -8.78
N PRO A 156 6.69 9.60 -9.13
CA PRO A 156 8.11 9.41 -8.77
C PRO A 156 8.42 9.64 -7.28
N GLN A 157 7.46 10.08 -6.50
CA GLN A 157 7.63 10.36 -5.07
C GLN A 157 7.59 9.11 -4.18
N TYR A 158 7.26 7.92 -4.72
CA TYR A 158 7.08 6.71 -3.93
C TYR A 158 8.30 5.77 -4.03
N PRO A 159 9.23 5.78 -3.05
CA PRO A 159 10.44 4.95 -3.08
C PRO A 159 10.13 3.46 -3.12
N MET A 160 9.05 3.01 -2.48
CA MET A 160 8.59 1.62 -2.51
C MET A 160 8.33 1.12 -3.93
N LEU A 161 7.75 1.95 -4.81
CA LEU A 161 7.48 1.54 -6.19
C LEU A 161 8.78 1.33 -6.99
N PHE A 162 9.80 2.14 -6.75
CA PHE A 162 11.12 1.93 -7.35
C PHE A 162 11.80 0.68 -6.78
N PHE A 163 11.64 0.41 -5.50
CA PHE A 163 12.15 -0.81 -4.89
C PHE A 163 11.49 -2.05 -5.50
N ASN A 164 10.15 -2.07 -5.60
CA ASN A 164 9.41 -3.17 -6.25
C ASN A 164 9.80 -3.33 -7.72
N LEU A 165 10.05 -2.22 -8.43
CA LEU A 165 10.53 -2.25 -9.80
C LEU A 165 11.93 -2.86 -9.90
N ALA A 166 12.82 -2.56 -8.94
CA ALA A 166 14.13 -3.17 -8.84
C ALA A 166 14.04 -4.69 -8.61
N CYS A 167 13.15 -5.13 -7.71
CA CYS A 167 12.86 -6.55 -7.46
C CYS A 167 12.38 -7.26 -8.72
N CYS A 168 11.38 -6.73 -9.40
CA CYS A 168 10.84 -7.30 -10.64
C CYS A 168 11.88 -7.33 -11.78
N ALA A 169 12.70 -6.28 -11.91
CA ALA A 169 13.79 -6.22 -12.86
C ALA A 169 14.87 -7.28 -12.54
N SER A 170 15.23 -7.47 -11.26
CA SER A 170 16.14 -8.50 -10.81
C SER A 170 15.65 -9.91 -11.16
N LEU A 171 14.41 -10.23 -10.78
CA LEU A 171 13.79 -11.53 -11.02
C LEU A 171 13.58 -11.84 -12.51
N SER A 172 13.42 -10.79 -13.34
CA SER A 172 13.33 -10.93 -14.82
C SER A 172 14.69 -10.89 -15.54
N GLY A 173 15.82 -10.87 -14.79
CA GLY A 173 17.17 -10.89 -15.36
C GLY A 173 17.67 -9.56 -15.93
N ARG A 174 16.99 -8.46 -15.65
CA ARG A 174 17.33 -7.09 -16.12
C ARG A 174 18.30 -6.42 -15.13
N THR A 175 19.48 -7.00 -14.90
CA THR A 175 20.43 -6.66 -13.82
C THR A 175 20.74 -5.14 -13.77
N SER A 176 21.09 -4.51 -14.89
CA SER A 176 21.43 -3.07 -14.91
C SER A 176 20.23 -2.22 -14.46
N ALA A 177 19.05 -2.48 -15.01
CA ALA A 177 17.84 -1.75 -14.64
C ALA A 177 17.47 -1.96 -13.15
N ALA A 178 17.64 -3.18 -12.63
CA ALA A 178 17.42 -3.46 -11.22
C ALA A 178 18.32 -2.61 -10.30
N ILE A 179 19.60 -2.47 -10.65
CA ILE A 179 20.56 -1.67 -9.89
C ILE A 179 20.20 -0.17 -9.97
N ASP A 180 19.84 0.33 -11.16
CA ASP A 180 19.46 1.74 -11.35
C ASP A 180 18.20 2.09 -10.54
N HIS A 181 17.19 1.21 -10.55
CA HIS A 181 15.96 1.42 -9.78
C HIS A 181 16.18 1.29 -8.28
N LEU A 182 17.02 0.34 -7.83
CA LEU A 182 17.38 0.21 -6.42
C LEU A 182 18.12 1.45 -5.91
N GLN A 183 19.06 1.97 -6.71
CA GLN A 183 19.76 3.20 -6.38
C GLN A 183 18.75 4.33 -6.16
N HIS A 184 17.81 4.48 -7.07
CA HIS A 184 16.79 5.53 -6.98
C HIS A 184 15.88 5.36 -5.75
N ALA A 185 15.48 4.13 -5.42
CA ALA A 185 14.71 3.85 -4.21
C ALA A 185 15.48 4.28 -2.95
N ILE A 186 16.79 3.97 -2.86
CA ILE A 186 17.64 4.34 -1.74
C ILE A 186 17.86 5.87 -1.68
N GLU A 187 18.01 6.55 -2.81
CA GLU A 187 18.11 8.02 -2.86
C GLU A 187 16.85 8.71 -2.33
N LEU A 188 15.68 8.13 -2.56
CA LEU A 188 14.40 8.63 -2.03
C LEU A 188 14.18 8.25 -0.56
N SER A 189 14.61 7.06 -0.13
CA SER A 189 14.53 6.60 1.26
C SER A 189 15.64 5.63 1.59
N GLU A 190 16.50 6.04 2.52
CA GLU A 190 17.68 5.27 2.95
C GLU A 190 17.33 3.89 3.57
N GLU A 191 16.11 3.72 4.08
CA GLU A 191 15.66 2.45 4.67
C GLU A 191 15.72 1.28 3.69
N PHE A 192 15.54 1.52 2.37
CA PHE A 192 15.64 0.49 1.35
C PHE A 192 17.03 -0.09 1.18
N ARG A 193 18.08 0.58 1.68
CA ARG A 193 19.43 0.00 1.74
C ARG A 193 19.47 -1.21 2.68
N ALA A 194 18.83 -1.11 3.83
CA ALA A 194 18.76 -2.21 4.80
C ALA A 194 17.86 -3.34 4.27
N THR A 195 16.70 -3.00 3.72
CA THR A 195 15.75 -3.95 3.11
C THR A 195 16.42 -4.76 2.00
N ALA A 196 17.14 -4.10 1.09
CA ALA A 196 17.83 -4.75 -0.03
C ALA A 196 18.85 -5.81 0.39
N LYS A 197 19.44 -5.72 1.59
CA LYS A 197 20.40 -6.70 2.09
C LYS A 197 19.79 -8.09 2.31
N THR A 198 18.50 -8.14 2.62
CA THR A 198 17.81 -9.36 3.03
C THR A 198 16.70 -9.80 2.10
N ASP A 199 16.29 -8.96 1.18
CA ASP A 199 15.22 -9.29 0.24
C ASP A 199 15.67 -10.33 -0.79
N SER A 200 14.95 -11.45 -0.87
CA SER A 200 15.26 -12.59 -1.75
C SER A 200 15.07 -12.26 -3.24
N ASP A 201 14.25 -11.29 -3.59
CA ASP A 201 14.00 -10.90 -4.97
C ASP A 201 15.24 -10.27 -5.63
N LEU A 202 16.14 -9.77 -4.80
CA LEU A 202 17.42 -9.20 -5.22
C LEU A 202 18.57 -10.25 -5.23
N ASP A 203 18.29 -11.52 -4.90
CA ASP A 203 19.31 -12.58 -4.96
C ASP A 203 19.97 -12.75 -6.33
N PRO A 204 19.24 -12.62 -7.46
CA PRO A 204 19.88 -12.72 -8.78
C PRO A 204 20.99 -11.70 -9.04
N ILE A 205 20.90 -10.52 -8.41
CA ILE A 205 21.89 -9.44 -8.58
C ILE A 205 22.82 -9.27 -7.37
N ARG A 206 22.64 -10.04 -6.30
CA ARG A 206 23.35 -9.91 -5.02
C ARG A 206 24.87 -9.97 -5.15
N ASN A 207 25.37 -10.69 -6.16
CA ASN A 207 26.81 -10.83 -6.41
C ASN A 207 27.40 -9.75 -7.31
N ASP A 208 26.58 -8.91 -7.92
CA ASP A 208 27.02 -7.81 -8.76
C ASP A 208 27.84 -6.78 -7.96
N PRO A 209 28.99 -6.30 -8.47
CA PRO A 209 29.82 -5.30 -7.79
C PRO A 209 29.08 -3.99 -7.49
N ALA A 210 28.19 -3.53 -8.39
CA ALA A 210 27.44 -2.30 -8.21
C ALA A 210 26.36 -2.47 -7.11
N PHE A 211 25.68 -3.63 -7.08
CA PHE A 211 24.77 -3.95 -5.97
C PHE A 211 25.50 -3.91 -4.62
N LYS A 212 26.66 -4.61 -4.52
CA LYS A 212 27.46 -4.63 -3.30
C LYS A 212 27.92 -3.24 -2.86
N GLN A 213 28.15 -2.34 -3.81
CA GLN A 213 28.50 -0.96 -3.51
C GLN A 213 27.28 -0.16 -2.98
N LEU A 214 26.09 -0.34 -3.57
CA LEU A 214 24.86 0.32 -3.15
C LEU A 214 24.45 -0.03 -1.73
N VAL A 215 24.62 -1.30 -1.31
CA VAL A 215 24.18 -1.77 0.02
C VAL A 215 25.26 -1.69 1.10
N ARG A 216 26.42 -1.10 0.79
CA ARG A 216 27.45 -0.81 1.82
C ARG A 216 26.97 0.29 2.75
N ASP A 217 27.36 0.16 4.01
CA ASP A 217 27.18 1.18 5.05
C ASP A 217 28.10 2.37 4.81
#